data_725c750cb9dc7efc5d21019ce93c6f5f
#
_entry.id   725c750cb9dc7efc5d21019ce93c6f5f
#
_cell.length_a   1.000
_cell.length_b   1.000
_cell.length_c   1.000
_cell.angle_alpha   90.00
_cell.angle_beta   90.00
_cell.angle_gamma   90.00
#
_symmetry.space_group_name_H-M   'P 1'
#
loop_
_entity.id
_entity.type
_entity.pdbx_description
1 polymer ?
#
loop_
_entity_poly.entity_id
_entity_poly.type
_entity_poly.pdbx_seq_one_letter_code
_entity_poly.pdbx_strand_id
1 'polypeptide(L)'
;NMYNLRKEVKIKKTNYYVHVSINSKCSENSLRDKRFLNTKININRIYYEKKLINLIDKSYTSNWYDLIRYKNCIPEGTKEIEINTTLPTEINLDLLGGISFEKGCFIGQEVNARIKYKGLVKRKYVPIHFKNTNFSFSNLDKIDNKIFLEIENIGEVIALSLNKEDDIWYGIAKIKLSKLYLFEENNKLECDFCCTKIKINFPSYMLPLP
;
A
#
# COMPACT_ATOMS: atom_id res chain seq x y z
N ASN A 1 -25.09 1.06 -10.75
CA ASN A 1 -26.21 1.44 -9.85
C ASN A 1 -26.85 0.27 -9.09
N MET A 2 -26.21 -0.89 -9.04
CA MET A 2 -26.74 -2.10 -8.37
C MET A 2 -26.99 -1.88 -6.85
N TYR A 3 -26.35 -0.89 -6.24
CA TYR A 3 -26.44 -0.60 -4.81
C TYR A 3 -27.30 0.63 -4.46
N ASN A 4 -27.99 1.20 -5.45
CA ASN A 4 -28.87 2.34 -5.25
C ASN A 4 -30.29 1.87 -4.86
N LEU A 5 -30.37 1.13 -3.75
CA LEU A 5 -31.61 0.54 -3.25
C LEU A 5 -32.56 1.63 -2.74
N ARG A 6 -33.55 2.03 -3.57
CA ARG A 6 -34.65 2.95 -3.20
C ARG A 6 -34.24 4.33 -2.69
N LYS A 7 -33.00 4.79 -3.00
CA LYS A 7 -32.53 6.13 -2.68
C LYS A 7 -32.17 6.89 -3.95
N GLU A 8 -32.51 8.15 -4.03
CA GLU A 8 -32.09 9.03 -5.12
C GLU A 8 -30.60 9.38 -4.95
N VAL A 9 -29.71 8.48 -5.34
CA VAL A 9 -28.26 8.72 -5.36
C VAL A 9 -27.81 9.00 -6.78
N LYS A 10 -27.27 10.18 -7.03
CA LYS A 10 -26.68 10.58 -8.31
C LYS A 10 -25.17 10.53 -8.20
N ILE A 11 -24.54 9.67 -9.01
CA ILE A 11 -23.06 9.62 -9.12
C ILE A 11 -22.67 10.45 -10.33
N LYS A 12 -21.88 11.50 -10.09
CA LYS A 12 -21.35 12.38 -11.14
C LYS A 12 -19.82 12.34 -11.14
N LYS A 13 -19.23 12.33 -12.33
CA LYS A 13 -17.79 12.57 -12.49
C LYS A 13 -17.52 14.03 -12.16
N THR A 14 -16.52 14.29 -11.34
CA THR A 14 -16.10 15.65 -10.97
C THR A 14 -14.80 16.03 -11.70
N ASN A 15 -14.53 17.33 -11.79
CA ASN A 15 -13.28 17.89 -12.35
C ASN A 15 -12.27 18.22 -11.24
N TYR A 16 -12.44 17.67 -10.04
CA TYR A 16 -11.49 17.87 -8.95
C TYR A 16 -10.25 17.02 -9.12
N TYR A 17 -9.11 17.60 -8.78
CA TYR A 17 -7.83 16.93 -8.64
C TYR A 17 -7.54 16.72 -7.17
N VAL A 18 -6.95 15.58 -6.84
CA VAL A 18 -6.51 15.28 -5.48
C VAL A 18 -5.03 15.59 -5.38
N HIS A 19 -4.68 16.51 -4.51
CA HIS A 19 -3.31 16.84 -4.16
C HIS A 19 -2.97 16.23 -2.81
N VAL A 20 -1.72 15.84 -2.65
CA VAL A 20 -1.20 15.28 -1.41
C VAL A 20 -0.20 16.26 -0.81
N SER A 21 -0.35 16.58 0.46
CA SER A 21 0.60 17.39 1.20
C SER A 21 1.08 16.67 2.46
N ILE A 22 2.34 16.91 2.82
CA ILE A 22 2.96 16.36 4.02
C ILE A 22 3.07 17.45 5.07
N ASN A 23 2.74 17.08 6.34
CA ASN A 23 2.95 17.91 7.53
C ASN A 23 2.40 19.35 7.43
N SER A 24 1.52 19.60 6.47
CA SER A 24 0.83 20.89 6.35
C SER A 24 -0.32 20.98 7.34
N LYS A 25 -0.64 22.22 7.77
CA LYS A 25 -1.88 22.47 8.51
C LYS A 25 -3.08 22.13 7.62
N CYS A 26 -4.11 21.51 8.21
CA CYS A 26 -5.37 21.28 7.51
C CYS A 26 -5.95 22.61 7.07
N SER A 27 -6.29 22.74 5.79
CA SER A 27 -7.13 23.82 5.25
C SER A 27 -8.58 23.34 5.17
N GLU A 28 -9.52 24.25 4.97
CA GLU A 28 -10.97 23.92 4.89
C GLU A 28 -11.28 22.83 3.84
N ASN A 29 -10.50 22.77 2.76
CA ASN A 29 -10.67 21.80 1.67
C ASN A 29 -9.72 20.59 1.79
N SER A 30 -9.13 20.36 2.96
CA SER A 30 -8.22 19.25 3.18
C SER A 30 -8.79 18.19 4.11
N LEU A 31 -8.55 16.93 3.78
CA LEU A 31 -8.89 15.78 4.61
C LEU A 31 -7.62 15.03 4.97
N ARG A 32 -7.47 14.74 6.26
CA ARG A 32 -6.37 13.88 6.72
C ARG A 32 -6.53 12.47 6.16
N ASP A 33 -5.48 11.95 5.57
CA ASP A 33 -5.46 10.56 5.09
C ASP A 33 -5.35 9.61 6.29
N LYS A 34 -6.46 8.96 6.61
CA LYS A 34 -6.57 8.07 7.78
C LYS A 34 -5.65 6.85 7.72
N ARG A 35 -5.20 6.44 6.54
CA ARG A 35 -4.27 5.31 6.37
C ARG A 35 -2.91 5.58 7.02
N PHE A 36 -2.56 6.85 7.23
CA PHE A 36 -1.30 7.26 7.86
C PHE A 36 -1.43 7.58 9.36
N LEU A 37 -2.59 7.33 9.98
CA LEU A 37 -2.80 7.66 11.41
C LEU A 37 -1.83 6.94 12.35
N ASN A 38 -1.47 5.71 12.01
CA ASN A 38 -0.55 4.88 12.80
C ASN A 38 0.91 5.03 12.34
N THR A 39 1.22 6.05 11.55
CA THR A 39 2.56 6.40 11.11
C THR A 39 3.00 7.74 11.73
N LYS A 40 4.30 8.01 11.70
CA LYS A 40 4.84 9.31 12.16
C LYS A 40 4.61 10.45 11.15
N ILE A 41 3.94 10.18 10.03
CA ILE A 41 3.79 11.11 8.92
C ILE A 41 2.35 11.60 8.87
N ASN A 42 2.17 12.92 8.76
CA ASN A 42 0.86 13.51 8.57
C ASN A 42 0.63 13.81 7.09
N ILE A 43 -0.25 13.04 6.47
CA ILE A 43 -0.63 13.21 5.06
C ILE A 43 -2.04 13.80 5.00
N ASN A 44 -2.17 14.87 4.23
CA ASN A 44 -3.45 15.48 3.91
C ASN A 44 -3.75 15.36 2.42
N ARG A 45 -5.00 15.09 2.09
CA ARG A 45 -5.52 15.12 0.72
C ARG A 45 -6.32 16.40 0.53
N ILE A 46 -5.97 17.16 -0.46
CA ILE A 46 -6.57 18.46 -0.76
C ILE A 46 -7.25 18.36 -2.12
N TYR A 47 -8.48 18.84 -2.20
CA TYR A 47 -9.29 18.76 -3.40
C TYR A 47 -9.38 20.14 -4.05
N TYR A 48 -8.89 20.24 -5.30
CA TYR A 48 -8.92 21.47 -6.07
C TYR A 48 -9.59 21.29 -7.43
N GLU A 49 -10.28 22.33 -7.87
CA GLU A 49 -10.67 22.43 -9.26
C GLU A 49 -9.43 22.68 -10.15
N LYS A 50 -9.46 22.22 -11.39
CA LYS A 50 -8.33 22.29 -12.34
C LYS A 50 -7.71 23.71 -12.45
N LYS A 51 -8.51 24.77 -12.29
CA LYS A 51 -8.07 26.16 -12.40
C LYS A 51 -7.05 26.59 -11.34
N LEU A 52 -6.99 25.92 -10.18
CA LEU A 52 -6.10 26.29 -9.07
C LEU A 52 -4.75 25.59 -9.08
N ILE A 53 -4.54 24.61 -9.97
CA ILE A 53 -3.29 23.84 -10.03
C ILE A 53 -2.05 24.72 -10.32
N ASN A 54 -2.23 25.83 -11.03
CA ASN A 54 -1.12 26.72 -11.37
C ASN A 54 -0.52 27.47 -10.17
N LEU A 55 -1.19 27.46 -9.03
CA LEU A 55 -0.76 28.12 -7.78
C LEU A 55 0.00 27.18 -6.84
N ILE A 56 0.08 25.89 -7.17
CA ILE A 56 0.71 24.90 -6.29
C ILE A 56 2.16 24.73 -6.71
N ASP A 57 3.06 25.00 -5.77
CA ASP A 57 4.48 24.78 -5.96
C ASP A 57 4.75 23.29 -6.25
N LYS A 58 5.42 23.01 -7.38
CA LYS A 58 5.75 21.65 -7.85
C LYS A 58 7.06 21.15 -7.20
N SER A 59 7.35 21.53 -5.99
CA SER A 59 8.66 21.33 -5.35
C SER A 59 9.05 19.87 -5.09
N TYR A 60 8.16 18.90 -5.33
CA TYR A 60 8.48 17.50 -5.07
C TYR A 60 8.57 16.67 -6.35
N THR A 61 9.56 15.79 -6.40
CA THR A 61 9.70 14.79 -7.47
C THR A 61 8.48 13.85 -7.49
N SER A 62 8.11 13.38 -8.68
CA SER A 62 6.87 12.60 -8.89
C SER A 62 6.75 11.32 -8.05
N ASN A 63 7.86 10.81 -7.52
CA ASN A 63 7.88 9.52 -6.81
C ASN A 63 7.94 9.63 -5.28
N TRP A 64 8.06 10.82 -4.69
CA TRP A 64 8.15 10.96 -3.23
C TRP A 64 6.92 10.40 -2.50
N TYR A 65 5.74 10.57 -3.07
CA TYR A 65 4.50 10.04 -2.50
C TYR A 65 4.47 8.51 -2.52
N ASP A 66 4.93 7.91 -3.62
CA ASP A 66 5.05 6.46 -3.74
C ASP A 66 6.06 5.91 -2.73
N LEU A 67 7.21 6.58 -2.56
CA LEU A 67 8.21 6.19 -1.56
C LEU A 67 7.63 6.18 -0.13
N ILE A 68 6.85 7.20 0.22
CA ILE A 68 6.19 7.24 1.53
C ILE A 68 5.18 6.11 1.68
N ARG A 69 4.34 5.88 0.66
CA ARG A 69 3.36 4.79 0.68
C ARG A 69 4.04 3.43 0.81
N TYR A 70 5.09 3.19 0.03
CA TYR A 70 5.79 1.91 0.03
C TYR A 70 6.51 1.64 1.35
N LYS A 71 7.19 2.63 1.92
CA LYS A 71 7.80 2.54 3.26
C LYS A 71 6.78 2.18 4.35
N ASN A 72 5.53 2.58 4.17
CA ASN A 72 4.43 2.32 5.11
C ASN A 72 3.46 1.22 4.63
N CYS A 73 3.78 0.49 3.58
CA CYS A 73 2.93 -0.58 3.01
C CYS A 73 1.49 -0.13 2.74
N ILE A 74 1.31 1.00 2.07
CA ILE A 74 -0.01 1.56 1.73
C ILE A 74 -0.19 1.49 0.21
N PRO A 75 -0.76 0.40 -0.32
CA PRO A 75 -1.02 0.27 -1.76
C PRO A 75 -2.15 1.18 -2.22
N GLU A 76 -2.08 1.62 -3.49
CA GLU A 76 -3.08 2.50 -4.07
C GLU A 76 -3.23 2.28 -5.58
N GLY A 77 -4.50 2.25 -6.02
CA GLY A 77 -4.82 2.12 -7.44
C GLY A 77 -4.72 0.71 -8.01
N THR A 78 -5.16 0.57 -9.26
CA THR A 78 -5.30 -0.73 -9.94
C THR A 78 -3.98 -1.36 -10.37
N LYS A 79 -2.89 -0.60 -10.37
CA LYS A 79 -1.55 -1.12 -10.67
C LYS A 79 -0.96 -1.92 -9.49
N GLU A 80 -1.38 -1.58 -8.27
CA GLU A 80 -0.87 -2.19 -7.05
C GLU A 80 -1.91 -3.11 -6.40
N ILE A 81 -3.20 -2.91 -6.69
CA ILE A 81 -4.31 -3.69 -6.15
C ILE A 81 -5.03 -4.35 -7.32
N GLU A 82 -4.83 -5.64 -7.47
CA GLU A 82 -5.43 -6.41 -8.54
C GLU A 82 -6.95 -6.54 -8.35
N ILE A 83 -7.69 -6.18 -9.39
CA ILE A 83 -9.17 -6.17 -9.37
C ILE A 83 -9.70 -7.60 -9.27
N ASN A 84 -10.69 -7.83 -8.43
CA ASN A 84 -11.41 -9.08 -8.19
C ASN A 84 -10.61 -10.22 -7.55
N THR A 85 -9.31 -10.06 -7.29
CA THR A 85 -8.46 -11.12 -6.72
C THR A 85 -7.90 -10.74 -5.36
N THR A 86 -7.56 -9.46 -5.15
CA THR A 86 -6.94 -8.99 -3.92
C THR A 86 -7.97 -8.81 -2.80
N LEU A 87 -7.75 -9.48 -1.69
CA LEU A 87 -8.59 -9.33 -0.51
C LEU A 87 -8.20 -8.06 0.30
N PRO A 88 -9.17 -7.35 0.88
CA PRO A 88 -8.90 -6.16 1.69
C PRO A 88 -7.95 -6.41 2.86
N THR A 89 -8.00 -7.59 3.47
CA THR A 89 -7.10 -8.01 4.56
C THR A 89 -5.68 -8.33 4.08
N GLU A 90 -5.50 -8.73 2.82
CA GLU A 90 -4.16 -8.94 2.25
C GLU A 90 -3.39 -7.63 2.12
N ILE A 91 -4.09 -6.53 1.80
CA ILE A 91 -3.53 -5.18 1.66
C ILE A 91 -3.62 -4.34 2.94
N ASN A 92 -3.80 -4.99 4.08
CA ASN A 92 -3.83 -4.38 5.41
C ASN A 92 -4.94 -3.34 5.63
N LEU A 93 -6.03 -3.32 4.85
CA LEU A 93 -7.11 -2.35 5.01
C LEU A 93 -7.81 -2.44 6.36
N ASP A 94 -7.82 -3.59 7.00
CA ASP A 94 -8.29 -3.80 8.36
C ASP A 94 -7.43 -3.06 9.39
N LEU A 95 -6.11 -3.11 9.23
CA LEU A 95 -5.14 -2.45 10.10
C LEU A 95 -5.05 -0.94 9.82
N LEU A 96 -5.28 -0.54 8.57
CA LEU A 96 -5.29 0.86 8.12
C LEU A 96 -6.64 1.57 8.35
N GLY A 97 -7.60 0.92 9.03
CA GLY A 97 -8.90 1.50 9.33
C GLY A 97 -9.84 1.62 8.11
N GLY A 98 -9.56 0.90 7.02
CA GLY A 98 -10.41 0.87 5.82
C GLY A 98 -11.60 -0.08 5.94
N ILE A 99 -11.61 -0.98 6.93
CA ILE A 99 -12.70 -1.92 7.22
C ILE A 99 -13.13 -1.73 8.67
N SER A 100 -14.44 -1.55 8.90
CA SER A 100 -15.02 -1.61 10.23
C SER A 100 -15.79 -2.92 10.38
N PHE A 101 -15.48 -3.66 11.44
CA PHE A 101 -16.19 -4.89 11.79
C PHE A 101 -17.30 -4.67 12.83
N GLU A 102 -17.34 -3.49 13.44
CA GLU A 102 -18.28 -3.08 14.50
C GLU A 102 -19.53 -2.36 13.97
N LYS A 103 -19.60 -2.15 12.65
CA LYS A 103 -20.78 -1.55 12.01
C LYS A 103 -21.77 -2.59 11.54
N GLY A 104 -23.01 -2.14 11.21
CA GLY A 104 -24.04 -3.00 10.61
C GLY A 104 -23.62 -3.68 9.30
N CYS A 105 -24.46 -4.55 8.79
CA CYS A 105 -24.18 -5.39 7.62
C CYS A 105 -23.80 -4.56 6.38
N PHE A 106 -22.81 -5.05 5.63
CA PHE A 106 -22.38 -4.48 4.36
C PHE A 106 -22.01 -5.58 3.36
N ILE A 107 -21.98 -5.24 2.07
CA ILE A 107 -21.66 -6.19 1.01
C ILE A 107 -20.20 -6.63 1.15
N GLY A 108 -19.98 -7.96 1.13
CA GLY A 108 -18.64 -8.57 1.34
C GLY A 108 -18.25 -8.76 2.80
N GLN A 109 -19.11 -8.40 3.76
CA GLN A 109 -18.82 -8.55 5.19
C GLN A 109 -18.54 -10.01 5.57
N GLU A 110 -19.32 -10.94 5.05
CA GLU A 110 -19.20 -12.36 5.42
C GLU A 110 -17.79 -12.91 5.13
N VAL A 111 -17.26 -12.61 3.94
CA VAL A 111 -15.93 -13.05 3.54
C VAL A 111 -14.87 -12.39 4.42
N ASN A 112 -14.93 -11.07 4.61
CA ASN A 112 -13.97 -10.33 5.43
C ASN A 112 -14.00 -10.75 6.91
N ALA A 113 -15.19 -10.95 7.47
CA ALA A 113 -15.34 -11.41 8.85
C ALA A 113 -14.81 -12.86 9.02
N ARG A 114 -15.12 -13.75 8.09
CA ARG A 114 -14.61 -15.13 8.10
C ARG A 114 -13.07 -15.15 8.08
N ILE A 115 -12.46 -14.34 7.21
CA ILE A 115 -11.01 -14.23 7.09
C ILE A 115 -10.42 -13.73 8.41
N LYS A 116 -10.96 -12.65 8.97
CA LYS A 116 -10.48 -12.07 10.24
C LYS A 116 -10.58 -13.04 11.41
N TYR A 117 -11.76 -13.62 11.62
CA TYR A 117 -12.02 -14.43 12.82
C TYR A 117 -11.53 -15.88 12.72
N LYS A 118 -11.33 -16.41 11.52
CA LYS A 118 -10.81 -17.78 11.31
C LYS A 118 -9.33 -17.80 10.90
N GLY A 119 -8.66 -16.64 10.83
CA GLY A 119 -7.24 -16.58 10.48
C GLY A 119 -6.90 -17.11 9.08
N LEU A 120 -7.81 -16.94 8.09
CA LEU A 120 -7.66 -17.51 6.76
C LEU A 120 -6.84 -16.64 5.80
N VAL A 121 -6.16 -15.60 6.29
CA VAL A 121 -5.25 -14.80 5.46
C VAL A 121 -4.07 -15.66 5.05
N LYS A 122 -3.90 -15.89 3.75
CA LYS A 122 -2.79 -16.71 3.22
C LYS A 122 -1.58 -15.88 2.82
N ARG A 123 -1.80 -14.62 2.44
CA ARG A 123 -0.78 -13.70 1.93
C ARG A 123 -1.00 -12.32 2.54
N LYS A 124 0.08 -11.56 2.66
CA LYS A 124 0.05 -10.17 3.14
C LYS A 124 0.94 -9.30 2.27
N TYR A 125 0.52 -8.07 2.08
CA TYR A 125 1.38 -7.03 1.54
C TYR A 125 2.32 -6.54 2.63
N VAL A 126 3.60 -6.44 2.28
CA VAL A 126 4.67 -6.00 3.19
C VAL A 126 5.59 -5.02 2.48
N PRO A 127 6.17 -4.07 3.21
CA PRO A 127 7.16 -3.17 2.64
C PRO A 127 8.50 -3.88 2.50
N ILE A 128 9.14 -3.67 1.37
CA ILE A 128 10.46 -4.20 1.06
C ILE A 128 11.42 -3.08 0.70
N HIS A 129 12.71 -3.30 0.92
CA HIS A 129 13.76 -2.39 0.46
C HIS A 129 15.05 -3.14 0.15
N PHE A 130 15.85 -2.59 -0.76
CA PHE A 130 17.17 -3.09 -1.12
C PHE A 130 18.00 -1.98 -1.76
N LYS A 131 19.35 -2.14 -1.69
CA LYS A 131 20.28 -1.19 -2.31
C LYS A 131 20.22 -1.29 -3.83
N ASN A 132 20.35 -0.17 -4.50
CA ASN A 132 20.48 -0.13 -5.95
C ASN A 132 21.87 -0.64 -6.35
N THR A 133 21.96 -1.90 -6.75
CA THR A 133 23.20 -2.53 -7.25
C THR A 133 23.11 -2.68 -8.76
N ASN A 134 23.21 -1.58 -9.51
CA ASN A 134 23.14 -1.55 -10.98
C ASN A 134 21.84 -2.15 -11.58
N PHE A 135 20.79 -2.15 -10.81
CA PHE A 135 19.49 -2.65 -11.22
C PHE A 135 18.75 -1.59 -12.04
N SER A 136 18.69 -1.77 -13.35
CA SER A 136 17.93 -0.88 -14.24
C SER A 136 16.50 -1.39 -14.37
N PHE A 137 15.58 -0.70 -13.72
CA PHE A 137 14.16 -1.00 -13.79
C PHE A 137 13.49 -0.20 -14.91
N SER A 138 13.29 -0.79 -16.06
CA SER A 138 12.46 -0.17 -17.10
C SER A 138 10.97 -0.57 -17.03
N ASN A 139 10.65 -1.77 -16.55
CA ASN A 139 9.26 -2.25 -16.37
C ASN A 139 9.23 -3.53 -15.53
N LEU A 140 8.45 -3.55 -14.43
CA LEU A 140 8.13 -4.76 -13.66
C LEU A 140 7.51 -5.86 -14.53
N ASP A 141 6.73 -5.50 -15.54
CA ASP A 141 6.06 -6.43 -16.46
C ASP A 141 7.02 -7.29 -17.29
N LYS A 142 8.31 -6.93 -17.36
CA LYS A 142 9.32 -7.65 -18.15
C LYS A 142 10.27 -8.50 -17.30
N ILE A 143 10.15 -8.44 -15.99
CA ILE A 143 11.06 -9.11 -15.05
C ILE A 143 10.26 -10.13 -14.27
N ASP A 144 10.87 -11.27 -13.95
CA ASP A 144 10.28 -12.22 -13.00
C ASP A 144 10.17 -11.54 -11.63
N ASN A 145 8.95 -11.17 -11.25
CA ASN A 145 8.66 -10.45 -10.00
C ASN A 145 8.62 -11.35 -8.77
N LYS A 146 8.98 -12.64 -8.92
CA LYS A 146 8.94 -13.62 -7.84
C LYS A 146 10.02 -13.39 -6.80
N ILE A 147 9.66 -13.68 -5.56
CA ILE A 147 10.55 -13.62 -4.40
C ILE A 147 10.80 -15.03 -3.90
N PHE A 148 12.06 -15.36 -3.66
CA PHE A 148 12.47 -16.67 -3.19
C PHE A 148 13.13 -16.56 -1.82
N LEU A 149 12.82 -17.51 -0.95
CA LEU A 149 13.59 -17.81 0.25
C LEU A 149 14.24 -19.16 0.02
N GLU A 150 15.58 -19.13 -0.15
CA GLU A 150 16.34 -20.26 -0.68
C GLU A 150 15.81 -20.66 -2.08
N ILE A 151 15.18 -21.82 -2.20
CA ILE A 151 14.61 -22.33 -3.46
C ILE A 151 13.08 -22.21 -3.53
N GLU A 152 12.43 -21.82 -2.42
CA GLU A 152 10.96 -21.73 -2.36
C GLU A 152 10.48 -20.36 -2.80
N ASN A 153 9.52 -20.32 -3.74
CA ASN A 153 8.80 -19.10 -4.05
C ASN A 153 7.86 -18.73 -2.90
N ILE A 154 8.15 -17.63 -2.22
CA ILE A 154 7.39 -17.13 -1.07
C ILE A 154 6.42 -15.99 -1.43
N GLY A 155 6.57 -15.38 -2.60
CA GLY A 155 5.72 -14.24 -2.99
C GLY A 155 6.18 -13.55 -4.27
N GLU A 156 5.73 -12.32 -4.42
CA GLU A 156 5.99 -11.50 -5.59
C GLU A 156 6.09 -10.01 -5.24
N VAL A 157 6.90 -9.28 -5.99
CA VAL A 157 7.00 -7.82 -5.91
C VAL A 157 5.84 -7.20 -6.69
N ILE A 158 5.14 -6.28 -6.06
CA ILE A 158 3.97 -5.59 -6.62
C ILE A 158 4.36 -4.23 -7.20
N ALA A 159 5.17 -3.48 -6.46
CA ALA A 159 5.56 -2.12 -6.86
C ALA A 159 6.93 -1.76 -6.30
N LEU A 160 7.67 -0.93 -7.04
CA LEU A 160 8.98 -0.43 -6.63
C LEU A 160 9.13 1.05 -7.00
N SER A 161 9.88 1.78 -6.20
CA SER A 161 10.31 3.15 -6.47
C SER A 161 11.72 3.38 -5.92
N LEU A 162 12.58 4.01 -6.72
CA LEU A 162 13.94 4.34 -6.32
C LEU A 162 13.96 5.67 -5.56
N ASN A 163 14.49 5.66 -4.35
CA ASN A 163 14.90 6.88 -3.69
C ASN A 163 16.33 7.25 -4.13
N LYS A 164 16.44 8.33 -4.90
CA LYS A 164 17.71 8.77 -5.47
C LYS A 164 18.66 9.39 -4.43
N GLU A 165 18.15 9.76 -3.25
CA GLU A 165 18.94 10.40 -2.19
C GLU A 165 19.80 9.37 -1.43
N ASP A 166 19.22 8.21 -1.13
CA ASP A 166 19.90 7.12 -0.39
C ASP A 166 20.29 5.93 -1.29
N ASP A 167 19.97 6.02 -2.59
CA ASP A 167 20.19 4.97 -3.58
C ASP A 167 19.59 3.60 -3.17
N ILE A 168 18.39 3.66 -2.58
CA ILE A 168 17.64 2.50 -2.11
C ILE A 168 16.33 2.38 -2.89
N TRP A 169 16.04 1.18 -3.34
CA TRP A 169 14.72 0.81 -3.83
C TRP A 169 13.80 0.50 -2.64
N TYR A 170 12.62 1.12 -2.66
CA TYR A 170 11.53 0.81 -1.74
C TYR A 170 10.36 0.27 -2.54
N GLY A 171 9.64 -0.70 -1.98
CA GLY A 171 8.53 -1.31 -2.66
C GLY A 171 7.54 -1.99 -1.75
N ILE A 172 6.56 -2.60 -2.38
CA ILE A 172 5.55 -3.46 -1.75
C ILE A 172 5.65 -4.83 -2.38
N ALA A 173 5.66 -5.87 -1.55
CA ALA A 173 5.60 -7.25 -1.96
C ALA A 173 4.39 -7.95 -1.35
N LYS A 174 3.85 -8.95 -2.06
CA LYS A 174 2.79 -9.85 -1.61
C LYS A 174 3.44 -11.18 -1.23
N ILE A 175 3.51 -11.49 0.06
CA ILE A 175 4.23 -12.64 0.60
C ILE A 175 3.29 -13.58 1.35
N LYS A 176 3.58 -14.89 1.30
CA LYS A 176 2.86 -15.92 2.08
C LYS A 176 2.98 -15.63 3.57
N LEU A 177 1.86 -15.55 4.29
CA LEU A 177 1.84 -15.24 5.71
C LEU A 177 2.66 -16.25 6.52
N SER A 178 2.58 -17.54 6.19
CA SER A 178 3.37 -18.59 6.85
C SER A 178 4.88 -18.38 6.83
N LYS A 179 5.38 -17.60 5.85
CA LYS A 179 6.79 -17.26 5.74
C LYS A 179 7.14 -15.93 6.43
N LEU A 180 6.16 -15.05 6.59
CA LEU A 180 6.38 -13.75 7.24
C LEU A 180 6.76 -13.88 8.72
N TYR A 181 6.28 -14.91 9.41
CA TYR A 181 6.66 -15.17 10.80
C TYR A 181 8.18 -15.37 10.97
N LEU A 182 8.85 -15.99 9.98
CA LEU A 182 10.30 -16.14 10.00
C LEU A 182 11.04 -14.79 10.00
N PHE A 183 10.47 -13.80 9.31
CA PHE A 183 11.03 -12.43 9.26
C PHE A 183 10.70 -11.64 10.53
N GLU A 184 9.56 -11.92 11.19
CA GLU A 184 9.23 -11.31 12.47
C GLU A 184 10.18 -11.78 13.57
N GLU A 185 10.51 -13.08 13.59
CA GLU A 185 11.47 -13.67 14.54
C GLU A 185 12.92 -13.25 14.25
N ASN A 186 13.27 -13.09 12.96
CA ASN A 186 14.60 -12.75 12.51
C ASN A 186 14.61 -11.55 11.56
N ASN A 187 14.72 -10.35 12.13
CA ASN A 187 14.78 -9.07 11.40
C ASN A 187 15.95 -8.95 10.40
N LYS A 188 16.94 -9.86 10.45
CA LYS A 188 18.08 -9.89 9.53
C LYS A 188 17.87 -10.84 8.36
N LEU A 189 16.77 -11.58 8.35
CA LEU A 189 16.48 -12.50 7.26
C LEU A 189 16.31 -11.73 5.96
N GLU A 190 16.93 -12.23 4.90
CA GLU A 190 16.87 -11.67 3.55
C GLU A 190 16.29 -12.71 2.60
N CYS A 191 15.59 -12.26 1.59
CA CYS A 191 15.10 -13.13 0.51
C CYS A 191 15.62 -12.65 -0.84
N ASP A 192 15.53 -13.53 -1.84
CA ASP A 192 16.10 -13.30 -3.16
C ASP A 192 15.04 -12.74 -4.12
N PHE A 193 15.42 -11.68 -4.83
CA PHE A 193 14.65 -11.09 -5.90
C PHE A 193 15.59 -10.63 -7.02
N CYS A 194 15.44 -11.18 -8.23
CA CYS A 194 16.25 -10.79 -9.40
C CYS A 194 17.75 -10.62 -9.11
N CYS A 195 18.38 -11.62 -8.54
CA CYS A 195 19.82 -11.62 -8.18
C CYS A 195 20.22 -10.58 -7.12
N THR A 196 19.28 -10.00 -6.40
CA THR A 196 19.56 -9.11 -5.26
C THR A 196 18.89 -9.61 -3.99
N LYS A 197 19.45 -9.23 -2.85
CA LYS A 197 18.85 -9.52 -1.54
C LYS A 197 17.95 -8.39 -1.13
N ILE A 198 16.69 -8.72 -0.80
CA ILE A 198 15.70 -7.77 -0.30
C ILE A 198 15.43 -8.00 1.18
N LYS A 199 15.11 -6.92 1.88
CA LYS A 199 14.74 -6.90 3.30
C LYS A 199 13.29 -6.48 3.46
N ILE A 200 12.64 -7.06 4.47
CA ILE A 200 11.29 -6.68 4.91
C ILE A 200 11.44 -5.81 6.15
N ASN A 201 10.73 -4.70 6.20
CA ASN A 201 10.73 -3.81 7.36
C ASN A 201 9.30 -3.50 7.79
N PHE A 202 8.78 -4.25 8.74
CA PHE A 202 7.39 -4.14 9.19
C PHE A 202 7.11 -2.79 9.85
N PRO A 203 6.13 -2.01 9.36
CA PRO A 203 5.59 -0.88 10.10
C PRO A 203 4.98 -1.36 11.43
N SER A 204 5.06 -0.51 12.46
CA SER A 204 4.58 -0.85 13.81
C SER A 204 3.11 -1.29 13.87
N TYR A 205 2.27 -0.77 12.98
CA TYR A 205 0.85 -1.13 12.92
C TYR A 205 0.60 -2.56 12.41
N MET A 206 1.59 -3.20 11.80
CA MET A 206 1.50 -4.56 11.29
C MET A 206 1.92 -5.62 12.32
N LEU A 207 2.54 -5.22 13.40
CA LEU A 207 3.05 -6.12 14.42
C LEU A 207 2.15 -6.15 15.67
N PRO A 208 1.99 -7.30 16.33
CA PRO A 208 2.42 -8.61 15.84
C PRO A 208 1.66 -9.06 14.59
N LEU A 209 2.23 -9.99 13.83
CA LEU A 209 1.52 -10.60 12.69
C LEU A 209 0.29 -11.38 13.18
N PRO A 210 -0.81 -11.40 12.39
CA PRO A 210 -2.08 -12.02 12.80
C PRO A 210 -2.02 -13.53 12.90
#